data_7e4659933ab10c9adb6d1c20e4f3b729
#
_entry.id   7e4659933ab10c9adb6d1c20e4f3b729
#
_cell.length_a   1.000
_cell.length_b   1.000
_cell.length_c   1.000
_cell.angle_alpha   90.00
_cell.angle_beta   90.00
_cell.angle_gamma   90.00
#
_symmetry.space_group_name_H-M   'P 1'
#
loop_
_entity.id
_entity.type
_entity.pdbx_description
1 polymer ?
#
loop_
_entity_poly.entity_id
_entity_poly.type
_entity_poly.pdbx_seq_one_letter_code
_entity_poly.pdbx_strand_id
1 'polypeptide(L)'
;KHGRGGVISFLAPGQDKPTRLRSSTLGLGFDPEDIRAVIAGERPIPELPKDGPPPPRRVDLIIDIQNRLAQGKGPAYERWAKVYNLKQMAAALLYLREHGLTDYAALEATTEAAVDRFHTLAGELRDTEAALSHTSQLMGAVVQYAKTRPVFDGYKAARYSKKYLAQHEAELSDYRAAKAAMSELLDGAKLPKMDALKKRRRELSEKKKALYAEYRKAQADMREAVAVKGNIDFLRCYPEGREDKAQER
;
A
#
# COMPACT_ATOMS: atom_id res chain seq x y z
N LYS A 1 16.57 -10.33 -33.00
CA LYS A 1 16.58 -8.99 -33.65
C LYS A 1 17.09 -7.96 -32.69
N HIS A 2 18.18 -7.26 -33.01
CA HIS A 2 18.68 -6.14 -32.21
C HIS A 2 17.84 -4.91 -32.50
N GLY A 3 17.07 -4.45 -31.49
CA GLY A 3 16.41 -3.15 -31.54
C GLY A 3 17.39 -2.04 -31.14
N ARG A 4 17.12 -0.79 -31.55
CA ARG A 4 17.84 0.38 -31.05
C ARG A 4 17.80 0.41 -29.53
N GLY A 5 18.95 0.36 -28.86
CA GLY A 5 19.08 0.41 -27.41
C GLY A 5 19.48 -0.90 -26.70
N GLY A 6 19.99 -1.90 -27.44
CA GLY A 6 20.58 -3.10 -26.80
C GLY A 6 19.59 -4.08 -26.17
N VAL A 7 18.29 -3.91 -26.38
CA VAL A 7 17.25 -4.78 -25.80
C VAL A 7 17.24 -6.14 -26.51
N ILE A 8 17.38 -7.22 -25.75
CA ILE A 8 17.22 -8.58 -26.24
C ILE A 8 15.73 -8.95 -26.14
N SER A 9 15.19 -9.51 -27.21
CA SER A 9 13.86 -10.10 -27.24
C SER A 9 13.91 -11.50 -27.85
N PHE A 10 13.11 -12.41 -27.31
CA PHE A 10 12.99 -13.79 -27.80
C PHE A 10 11.56 -14.07 -28.27
N LEU A 11 11.42 -14.99 -29.18
CA LEU A 11 10.15 -15.50 -29.64
C LEU A 11 10.06 -16.97 -29.23
N ALA A 12 9.16 -17.31 -28.33
CA ALA A 12 8.95 -18.69 -27.94
C ALA A 12 8.15 -19.44 -29.03
N PRO A 13 8.32 -20.77 -29.14
CA PRO A 13 7.51 -21.57 -30.06
C PRO A 13 6.02 -21.37 -29.81
N GLY A 14 5.27 -20.99 -30.87
CA GLY A 14 3.83 -20.71 -30.77
C GLY A 14 3.44 -19.29 -30.39
N GLN A 15 4.40 -18.37 -30.31
CA GLN A 15 4.12 -16.93 -30.08
C GLN A 15 4.30 -16.10 -31.35
N ASP A 16 3.34 -15.23 -31.66
CA ASP A 16 3.40 -14.29 -32.78
C ASP A 16 4.19 -13.01 -32.50
N LYS A 17 4.37 -12.67 -31.21
CA LYS A 17 5.04 -11.43 -30.77
C LYS A 17 6.25 -11.72 -29.88
N PRO A 18 7.40 -11.06 -30.15
CA PRO A 18 8.59 -11.26 -29.33
C PRO A 18 8.41 -10.65 -27.94
N THR A 19 8.84 -11.40 -26.92
CA THR A 19 8.90 -10.95 -25.54
C THR A 19 10.25 -10.29 -25.24
N ARG A 20 10.24 -9.12 -24.61
CA ARG A 20 11.45 -8.39 -24.23
C ARG A 20 12.00 -8.91 -22.90
N LEU A 21 13.29 -9.18 -22.87
CA LEU A 21 14.00 -9.50 -21.64
C LEU A 21 14.25 -8.21 -20.84
N ARG A 22 13.82 -8.20 -19.59
CA ARG A 22 14.04 -7.10 -18.64
C ARG A 22 14.51 -7.69 -17.32
N SER A 23 15.61 -7.15 -16.76
CA SER A 23 16.13 -7.50 -15.45
C SER A 23 15.09 -7.36 -14.33
N SER A 24 14.24 -6.34 -14.41
CA SER A 24 13.15 -6.13 -13.45
C SER A 24 12.11 -7.27 -13.41
N THR A 25 12.07 -8.11 -14.44
CA THR A 25 11.12 -9.23 -14.57
C THR A 25 11.76 -10.59 -14.29
N LEU A 26 13.05 -10.72 -14.61
CA LEU A 26 13.76 -12.00 -14.55
C LEU A 26 14.71 -12.13 -13.36
N GLY A 27 15.03 -11.03 -12.67
CA GLY A 27 15.94 -11.00 -11.52
C GLY A 27 17.41 -10.74 -11.89
N LEU A 28 18.28 -10.73 -10.88
CA LEU A 28 19.71 -10.47 -11.02
C LEU A 28 20.37 -11.59 -11.86
N GLY A 29 21.26 -11.21 -12.78
CA GLY A 29 21.97 -12.14 -13.66
C GLY A 29 21.26 -12.41 -15.01
N PHE A 30 20.11 -11.78 -15.28
CA PHE A 30 19.37 -11.88 -16.52
C PHE A 30 19.31 -10.56 -17.29
N ASP A 31 20.23 -9.65 -17.05
CA ASP A 31 20.40 -8.45 -17.84
C ASP A 31 20.93 -8.79 -19.25
N PRO A 32 20.63 -7.97 -20.25
CA PRO A 32 21.12 -8.20 -21.62
C PRO A 32 22.65 -8.39 -21.73
N GLU A 33 23.40 -7.77 -20.83
CA GLU A 33 24.87 -7.91 -20.75
C GLU A 33 25.27 -9.24 -20.13
N ASP A 34 24.62 -9.67 -19.06
CA ASP A 34 24.85 -10.96 -18.43
C ASP A 34 24.53 -12.12 -19.40
N ILE A 35 23.40 -12.00 -20.13
CA ILE A 35 23.03 -13.01 -21.14
C ILE A 35 24.05 -13.09 -22.27
N ARG A 36 24.62 -11.97 -22.72
CA ARG A 36 25.68 -11.97 -23.73
C ARG A 36 26.95 -12.63 -23.21
N ALA A 37 27.33 -12.35 -21.96
CA ALA A 37 28.48 -12.94 -21.31
C ALA A 37 28.35 -14.47 -21.16
N VAL A 38 27.14 -14.95 -20.84
CA VAL A 38 26.83 -16.39 -20.80
C VAL A 38 26.91 -17.02 -22.19
N ILE A 39 26.36 -16.36 -23.22
CA ILE A 39 26.43 -16.85 -24.60
C ILE A 39 27.87 -16.85 -25.12
N ALA A 40 28.70 -15.89 -24.70
CA ALA A 40 30.12 -15.82 -25.04
C ALA A 40 30.97 -16.84 -24.28
N GLY A 41 30.41 -17.55 -23.29
CA GLY A 41 31.12 -18.49 -22.45
C GLY A 41 31.96 -17.82 -21.33
N GLU A 42 31.80 -16.52 -21.13
CA GLU A 42 32.54 -15.74 -20.14
C GLU A 42 31.95 -15.88 -18.72
N ARG A 43 30.71 -16.33 -18.60
CA ARG A 43 30.00 -16.59 -17.34
C ARG A 43 29.24 -17.92 -17.39
N PRO A 44 29.14 -18.63 -16.24
CA PRO A 44 28.27 -19.80 -16.14
C PRO A 44 26.79 -19.39 -16.29
N ILE A 45 25.98 -20.30 -16.77
CA ILE A 45 24.53 -20.13 -16.82
C ILE A 45 24.01 -19.91 -15.40
N PRO A 46 23.33 -18.79 -15.09
CA PRO A 46 22.78 -18.59 -13.78
C PRO A 46 21.78 -19.70 -13.47
N GLU A 47 22.01 -20.43 -12.39
CA GLU A 47 21.03 -21.37 -11.87
C GLU A 47 19.82 -20.56 -11.41
N LEU A 48 18.66 -20.78 -12.04
CA LEU A 48 17.40 -20.31 -11.52
C LEU A 48 17.24 -20.89 -10.12
N PRO A 49 17.00 -20.06 -9.08
CA PRO A 49 16.70 -20.58 -7.77
C PRO A 49 15.52 -21.54 -7.90
N LYS A 50 15.79 -22.84 -7.77
CA LYS A 50 14.79 -23.90 -7.89
C LYS A 50 13.72 -23.80 -6.80
N ASP A 51 14.02 -23.04 -5.74
CA ASP A 51 13.21 -22.90 -4.53
C ASP A 51 13.11 -21.44 -4.06
N GLY A 52 12.92 -20.49 -4.97
CA GLY A 52 12.40 -19.19 -4.56
C GLY A 52 11.03 -19.37 -3.92
N PRO A 53 10.69 -18.65 -2.82
CA PRO A 53 9.33 -18.71 -2.31
C PRO A 53 8.39 -18.48 -3.48
N PRO A 54 7.37 -19.34 -3.68
CA PRO A 54 6.42 -19.15 -4.77
C PRO A 54 5.90 -17.71 -4.72
N PRO A 55 5.73 -17.03 -5.87
CA PRO A 55 5.23 -15.67 -5.88
C PRO A 55 3.98 -15.61 -5.02
N PRO A 56 3.81 -14.54 -4.21
CA PRO A 56 2.70 -14.45 -3.28
C PRO A 56 1.40 -14.73 -4.04
N ARG A 57 0.73 -15.79 -3.64
CA ARG A 57 -0.53 -16.21 -4.26
C ARG A 57 -1.53 -15.11 -4.03
N ARG A 58 -2.02 -14.55 -5.11
CA ARG A 58 -3.08 -13.56 -5.05
C ARG A 58 -4.39 -14.28 -5.26
N VAL A 59 -5.20 -14.35 -4.22
CA VAL A 59 -6.57 -14.84 -4.33
C VAL A 59 -7.45 -13.66 -4.72
N ASP A 60 -8.09 -13.78 -5.88
CA ASP A 60 -9.07 -12.81 -6.37
C ASP A 60 -10.45 -13.47 -6.45
N LEU A 61 -11.51 -12.67 -6.62
CA LEU A 61 -12.88 -13.16 -6.69
C LEU A 61 -13.13 -13.98 -7.96
N ILE A 62 -13.94 -15.01 -7.83
CA ILE A 62 -14.47 -15.83 -8.93
C ILE A 62 -15.36 -14.95 -9.83
N ILE A 63 -15.25 -15.17 -11.13
CA ILE A 63 -16.03 -14.47 -12.14
C ILE A 63 -17.36 -15.20 -12.37
N ASP A 64 -18.46 -14.50 -12.27
CA ASP A 64 -19.77 -14.99 -12.73
C ASP A 64 -19.79 -15.00 -14.27
N ILE A 65 -19.50 -16.17 -14.84
CA ILE A 65 -19.36 -16.36 -16.28
C ILE A 65 -20.71 -16.14 -16.97
N GLN A 66 -21.80 -16.63 -16.41
CA GLN A 66 -23.15 -16.53 -17.01
C GLN A 66 -23.58 -15.06 -17.14
N ASN A 67 -23.41 -14.29 -16.09
CA ASN A 67 -23.70 -12.86 -16.12
C ASN A 67 -22.83 -12.11 -17.16
N ARG A 68 -21.54 -12.48 -17.27
CA ARG A 68 -20.63 -11.87 -18.27
C ARG A 68 -20.97 -12.24 -19.70
N LEU A 69 -21.43 -13.46 -19.96
CA LEU A 69 -21.92 -13.88 -21.28
C LEU A 69 -23.21 -13.15 -21.67
N ALA A 70 -24.13 -12.99 -20.72
CA ALA A 70 -25.36 -12.18 -20.91
C ALA A 70 -25.04 -10.70 -21.24
N GLN A 71 -23.90 -10.18 -20.77
CA GLN A 71 -23.37 -8.85 -21.10
C GLN A 71 -22.63 -8.78 -22.45
N GLY A 72 -22.69 -9.83 -23.28
CA GLY A 72 -22.10 -9.84 -24.62
C GLY A 72 -20.64 -10.27 -24.71
N LYS A 73 -20.07 -10.89 -23.65
CA LYS A 73 -18.72 -11.47 -23.73
C LYS A 73 -18.74 -12.76 -24.57
N GLY A 74 -17.77 -12.89 -25.47
CA GLY A 74 -17.72 -14.01 -26.41
C GLY A 74 -17.08 -15.29 -25.83
N PRO A 75 -17.06 -16.41 -26.62
CA PRO A 75 -16.59 -17.72 -26.20
C PRO A 75 -15.11 -17.76 -25.78
N ALA A 76 -14.27 -16.87 -26.31
CA ALA A 76 -12.87 -16.76 -25.90
C ALA A 76 -12.75 -16.26 -24.45
N TYR A 77 -13.62 -15.34 -24.05
CA TYR A 77 -13.68 -14.86 -22.66
C TYR A 77 -14.17 -15.96 -21.73
N GLU A 78 -15.17 -16.74 -22.12
CA GLU A 78 -15.70 -17.85 -21.34
C GLU A 78 -14.59 -18.87 -21.01
N ARG A 79 -13.83 -19.31 -22.02
CA ARG A 79 -12.71 -20.25 -21.82
C ARG A 79 -11.67 -19.70 -20.86
N TRP A 80 -11.29 -18.44 -21.04
CA TRP A 80 -10.35 -17.78 -20.13
C TRP A 80 -10.90 -17.69 -18.71
N ALA A 81 -12.16 -17.30 -18.52
CA ALA A 81 -12.80 -17.17 -17.21
C ALA A 81 -12.95 -18.52 -16.49
N LYS A 82 -13.23 -19.61 -17.20
CA LYS A 82 -13.25 -20.98 -16.63
C LYS A 82 -11.89 -21.34 -16.04
N VAL A 83 -10.80 -21.12 -16.78
CA VAL A 83 -9.43 -21.38 -16.29
C VAL A 83 -9.06 -20.46 -15.13
N TYR A 84 -9.45 -19.19 -15.21
CA TYR A 84 -9.24 -18.24 -14.13
C TYR A 84 -9.94 -18.68 -12.84
N ASN A 85 -11.25 -19.01 -12.92
CA ASN A 85 -12.02 -19.46 -11.77
C ASN A 85 -11.44 -20.74 -11.14
N LEU A 86 -11.03 -21.70 -11.97
CA LEU A 86 -10.38 -22.93 -11.46
C LEU A 86 -9.11 -22.60 -10.65
N LYS A 87 -8.30 -21.64 -11.10
CA LYS A 87 -7.11 -21.18 -10.35
C LYS A 87 -7.49 -20.51 -9.03
N GLN A 88 -8.55 -19.70 -9.02
CA GLN A 88 -9.03 -19.04 -7.80
C GLN A 88 -9.61 -20.06 -6.79
N MET A 89 -10.35 -21.06 -7.27
CA MET A 89 -10.83 -22.14 -6.43
C MET A 89 -9.68 -22.94 -5.81
N ALA A 90 -8.67 -23.31 -6.62
CA ALA A 90 -7.49 -24.00 -6.12
C ALA A 90 -6.73 -23.18 -5.08
N ALA A 91 -6.58 -21.87 -5.31
CA ALA A 91 -5.95 -20.96 -4.36
C ALA A 91 -6.75 -20.86 -3.04
N ALA A 92 -8.08 -20.77 -3.12
CA ALA A 92 -8.93 -20.75 -1.94
C ALA A 92 -8.83 -22.06 -1.12
N LEU A 93 -8.83 -23.22 -1.77
CA LEU A 93 -8.64 -24.51 -1.10
C LEU A 93 -7.26 -24.61 -0.41
N LEU A 94 -6.21 -24.09 -1.04
CA LEU A 94 -4.89 -24.07 -0.43
C LEU A 94 -4.85 -23.15 0.79
N TYR A 95 -5.47 -21.97 0.71
CA TYR A 95 -5.62 -21.07 1.85
C TYR A 95 -6.32 -21.76 3.03
N LEU A 96 -7.47 -22.42 2.79
CA LEU A 96 -8.20 -23.15 3.82
C LEU A 96 -7.31 -24.20 4.48
N ARG A 97 -6.55 -24.96 3.69
CA ARG A 97 -5.63 -25.98 4.19
C ARG A 97 -4.46 -25.39 4.99
N GLU A 98 -3.85 -24.31 4.50
CA GLU A 98 -2.71 -23.67 5.15
C GLU A 98 -3.10 -23.06 6.51
N HIS A 99 -4.35 -22.59 6.64
CA HIS A 99 -4.89 -22.04 7.88
C HIS A 99 -5.68 -23.06 8.73
N GLY A 100 -5.74 -24.32 8.31
CA GLY A 100 -6.45 -25.37 9.05
C GLY A 100 -7.97 -25.14 9.17
N LEU A 101 -8.56 -24.41 8.20
CA LEU A 101 -9.98 -24.06 8.21
C LEU A 101 -10.79 -25.22 7.62
N THR A 102 -11.49 -25.95 8.48
CA THR A 102 -12.25 -27.16 8.11
C THR A 102 -13.74 -26.92 7.91
N ASP A 103 -14.25 -25.80 8.40
CA ASP A 103 -15.66 -25.43 8.30
C ASP A 103 -15.85 -23.94 8.01
N TYR A 104 -17.07 -23.59 7.64
CA TYR A 104 -17.41 -22.22 7.23
C TYR A 104 -17.37 -21.23 8.41
N ALA A 105 -17.73 -21.67 9.62
CA ALA A 105 -17.73 -20.79 10.78
C ALA A 105 -16.28 -20.38 11.15
N ALA A 106 -15.32 -21.31 11.02
CA ALA A 106 -13.90 -21.02 11.21
C ALA A 106 -13.38 -20.03 10.15
N LEU A 107 -13.78 -20.17 8.87
CA LEU A 107 -13.46 -19.23 7.82
C LEU A 107 -14.04 -17.83 8.10
N GLU A 108 -15.28 -17.76 8.54
CA GLU A 108 -15.94 -16.51 8.91
C GLU A 108 -15.24 -15.82 10.05
N ALA A 109 -14.98 -16.50 11.16
CA ALA A 109 -14.26 -15.98 12.30
C ALA A 109 -12.84 -15.50 11.94
N THR A 110 -12.12 -16.27 11.10
CA THR A 110 -10.78 -15.88 10.63
C THR A 110 -10.84 -14.62 9.77
N THR A 111 -11.85 -14.50 8.92
CA THR A 111 -12.03 -13.33 8.06
C THR A 111 -12.36 -12.09 8.89
N GLU A 112 -13.28 -12.21 9.87
CA GLU A 112 -13.61 -11.13 10.79
C GLU A 112 -12.39 -10.68 11.59
N ALA A 113 -11.62 -11.61 12.15
CA ALA A 113 -10.39 -11.28 12.87
C ALA A 113 -9.35 -10.55 12.00
N ALA A 114 -9.21 -10.93 10.72
CA ALA A 114 -8.33 -10.26 9.78
C ALA A 114 -8.81 -8.83 9.46
N VAL A 115 -10.12 -8.64 9.30
CA VAL A 115 -10.76 -7.33 9.08
C VAL A 115 -10.58 -6.43 10.30
N ASP A 116 -10.83 -6.94 11.50
CA ASP A 116 -10.69 -6.19 12.75
C ASP A 116 -9.24 -5.77 13.00
N ARG A 117 -8.30 -6.67 12.75
CA ARG A 117 -6.87 -6.36 12.84
C ARG A 117 -6.47 -5.25 11.88
N PHE A 118 -6.94 -5.31 10.64
CA PHE A 118 -6.69 -4.25 9.65
C PHE A 118 -7.26 -2.91 10.10
N HIS A 119 -8.50 -2.87 10.60
CA HIS A 119 -9.13 -1.65 11.09
C HIS A 119 -8.42 -1.07 12.33
N THR A 120 -8.01 -1.91 13.26
CA THR A 120 -7.24 -1.51 14.43
C THR A 120 -5.94 -0.83 14.03
N LEU A 121 -5.14 -1.47 13.17
CA LEU A 121 -3.89 -0.91 12.69
C LEU A 121 -4.09 0.37 11.86
N ALA A 122 -5.16 0.45 11.08
CA ALA A 122 -5.53 1.67 10.35
C ALA A 122 -5.86 2.83 11.31
N GLY A 123 -6.55 2.55 12.41
CA GLY A 123 -6.83 3.51 13.48
C GLY A 123 -5.54 4.00 14.14
N GLU A 124 -4.70 3.09 14.62
CA GLU A 124 -3.43 3.42 15.26
C GLU A 124 -2.49 4.22 14.34
N LEU A 125 -2.45 3.91 13.05
CA LEU A 125 -1.68 4.64 12.07
C LEU A 125 -2.19 6.07 11.93
N ARG A 126 -3.50 6.26 11.83
CA ARG A 126 -4.15 7.57 11.74
C ARG A 126 -3.86 8.41 12.97
N ASP A 127 -3.98 7.83 14.17
CA ASP A 127 -3.69 8.54 15.43
C ASP A 127 -2.23 8.95 15.53
N THR A 128 -1.33 8.06 15.09
CA THR A 128 0.11 8.35 15.05
C THR A 128 0.43 9.47 14.06
N GLU A 129 -0.23 9.50 12.91
CA GLU A 129 -0.10 10.56 11.90
C GLU A 129 -0.63 11.90 12.41
N ALA A 130 -1.77 11.89 13.10
CA ALA A 130 -2.33 13.07 13.74
C ALA A 130 -1.39 13.64 14.81
N ALA A 131 -0.84 12.77 15.67
CA ALA A 131 0.14 13.17 16.68
C ALA A 131 1.44 13.73 16.07
N LEU A 132 1.91 13.14 14.96
CA LEU A 132 3.09 13.60 14.23
C LEU A 132 2.84 14.99 13.60
N SER A 133 1.68 15.17 12.99
CA SER A 133 1.24 16.45 12.41
C SER A 133 1.16 17.53 13.48
N HIS A 134 0.48 17.26 14.59
CA HIS A 134 0.36 18.17 15.72
C HIS A 134 1.74 18.57 16.27
N THR A 135 2.62 17.61 16.51
CA THR A 135 3.98 17.87 17.00
C THR A 135 4.77 18.75 16.01
N SER A 136 4.63 18.49 14.71
CA SER A 136 5.32 19.28 13.67
C SER A 136 4.78 20.70 13.57
N GLN A 137 3.48 20.90 13.67
CA GLN A 137 2.84 22.20 13.69
C GLN A 137 3.27 23.01 14.92
N LEU A 138 3.29 22.38 16.11
CA LEU A 138 3.76 23.04 17.33
C LEU A 138 5.23 23.46 17.21
N MET A 139 6.09 22.60 16.67
CA MET A 139 7.49 22.96 16.41
C MET A 139 7.61 24.15 15.46
N GLY A 140 6.82 24.18 14.39
CA GLY A 140 6.76 25.31 13.45
C GLY A 140 6.35 26.62 14.13
N ALA A 141 5.28 26.58 14.93
CA ALA A 141 4.78 27.72 15.67
C ALA A 141 5.82 28.25 16.69
N VAL A 142 6.52 27.34 17.38
CA VAL A 142 7.60 27.73 18.32
C VAL A 142 8.76 28.40 17.59
N VAL A 143 9.17 27.88 16.44
CA VAL A 143 10.26 28.47 15.63
C VAL A 143 9.85 29.86 15.12
N GLN A 144 8.64 30.01 14.62
CA GLN A 144 8.13 31.29 14.12
C GLN A 144 8.00 32.32 15.25
N TYR A 145 7.49 31.89 16.41
CA TYR A 145 7.44 32.73 17.60
C TYR A 145 8.83 33.22 18.02
N ALA A 146 9.82 32.33 18.06
CA ALA A 146 11.19 32.68 18.44
C ALA A 146 11.83 33.68 17.46
N LYS A 147 11.55 33.55 16.14
CA LYS A 147 12.05 34.47 15.11
C LYS A 147 11.45 35.87 15.23
N THR A 148 10.15 35.94 15.53
CA THR A 148 9.41 37.21 15.52
C THR A 148 9.40 37.91 16.87
N ARG A 149 9.74 37.20 17.96
CA ARG A 149 9.80 37.74 19.32
C ARG A 149 10.68 38.98 19.46
N PRO A 150 11.91 39.08 18.90
CA PRO A 150 12.74 40.29 18.99
C PRO A 150 12.05 41.52 18.45
N VAL A 151 11.27 41.40 17.35
CA VAL A 151 10.52 42.51 16.76
C VAL A 151 9.39 42.96 17.70
N PHE A 152 8.72 42.03 18.36
CA PHE A 152 7.70 42.35 19.36
C PHE A 152 8.32 43.01 20.59
N ASP A 153 9.48 42.53 21.05
CA ASP A 153 10.21 43.15 22.18
C ASP A 153 10.65 44.58 21.82
N GLY A 154 11.08 44.83 20.58
CA GLY A 154 11.34 46.18 20.03
C GLY A 154 10.08 47.05 20.00
N TYR A 155 8.94 46.50 19.59
CA TYR A 155 7.66 47.22 19.60
C TYR A 155 7.25 47.65 21.01
N LYS A 156 7.44 46.77 22.00
CA LYS A 156 7.21 47.06 23.42
C LYS A 156 8.18 48.14 23.93
N ALA A 157 9.46 48.05 23.57
CA ALA A 157 10.46 49.05 23.91
C ALA A 157 10.15 50.43 23.32
N ALA A 158 9.59 50.49 22.11
CA ALA A 158 9.10 51.68 21.43
C ALA A 158 7.75 52.16 21.98
N ARG A 159 7.31 51.66 23.16
CA ARG A 159 6.04 52.01 23.81
C ARG A 159 4.83 51.89 22.89
N TYR A 160 4.81 50.86 22.05
CA TYR A 160 3.72 50.55 21.10
C TYR A 160 3.50 51.67 20.07
N SER A 161 4.59 52.27 19.58
CA SER A 161 4.58 53.36 18.60
C SER A 161 3.87 52.94 17.31
N LYS A 162 2.95 53.82 16.81
CA LYS A 162 2.28 53.61 15.51
C LYS A 162 3.28 53.58 14.34
N LYS A 163 4.38 54.37 14.43
CA LYS A 163 5.43 54.37 13.41
C LYS A 163 6.16 53.03 13.35
N TYR A 164 6.52 52.47 14.49
CA TYR A 164 7.15 51.16 14.58
C TYR A 164 6.20 50.04 14.07
N LEU A 165 4.91 50.10 14.46
CA LEU A 165 3.88 49.18 13.98
C LEU A 165 3.80 49.19 12.45
N ALA A 166 3.74 50.36 11.80
CA ALA A 166 3.66 50.46 10.37
C ALA A 166 4.92 49.93 9.62
N GLN A 167 6.08 50.05 10.26
CA GLN A 167 7.35 49.55 9.70
C GLN A 167 7.49 48.02 9.80
N HIS A 168 6.86 47.38 10.82
CA HIS A 168 7.02 45.97 11.15
C HIS A 168 5.68 45.23 11.21
N GLU A 169 4.70 45.67 10.44
CA GLU A 169 3.33 45.17 10.49
C GLU A 169 3.24 43.63 10.21
N ALA A 170 3.95 43.18 9.18
CA ALA A 170 3.97 41.77 8.79
C ALA A 170 4.58 40.89 9.90
N GLU A 171 5.74 41.29 10.43
CA GLU A 171 6.45 40.53 11.47
C GLU A 171 5.67 40.50 12.80
N LEU A 172 5.00 41.58 13.15
CA LEU A 172 4.12 41.65 14.33
C LEU A 172 2.83 40.86 14.13
N SER A 173 2.31 40.79 12.93
CA SER A 173 1.20 39.90 12.55
C SER A 173 1.61 38.42 12.71
N ASP A 174 2.79 38.07 12.17
CA ASP A 174 3.36 36.72 12.27
C ASP A 174 3.58 36.31 13.74
N TYR A 175 4.06 37.23 14.60
CA TYR A 175 4.22 37.01 16.02
C TYR A 175 2.89 36.66 16.68
N ARG A 176 1.83 37.45 16.38
CA ARG A 176 0.50 37.22 16.94
C ARG A 176 -0.07 35.88 16.48
N ALA A 177 0.06 35.58 15.20
CA ALA A 177 -0.38 34.32 14.61
C ALA A 177 0.36 33.11 15.23
N ALA A 178 1.70 33.18 15.35
CA ALA A 178 2.49 32.13 15.98
C ALA A 178 2.11 31.92 17.46
N LYS A 179 1.88 33.01 18.20
CA LYS A 179 1.45 32.93 19.60
C LYS A 179 0.06 32.32 19.74
N ALA A 180 -0.89 32.68 18.87
CA ALA A 180 -2.23 32.12 18.85
C ALA A 180 -2.20 30.60 18.51
N ALA A 181 -1.47 30.23 17.48
CA ALA A 181 -1.28 28.83 17.09
C ALA A 181 -0.65 27.99 18.21
N MET A 182 0.37 28.52 18.90
CA MET A 182 0.96 27.86 20.07
C MET A 182 -0.05 27.66 21.18
N SER A 183 -0.89 28.68 21.49
CA SER A 183 -1.89 28.60 22.53
C SER A 183 -2.96 27.55 22.22
N GLU A 184 -3.41 27.51 20.98
CA GLU A 184 -4.38 26.52 20.49
C GLU A 184 -3.82 25.09 20.52
N LEU A 185 -2.60 24.88 20.02
CA LEU A 185 -1.97 23.57 19.99
C LEU A 185 -1.58 23.05 21.40
N LEU A 186 -1.36 23.92 22.34
CA LEU A 186 -1.02 23.52 23.71
C LEU A 186 -2.24 23.25 24.57
N ASP A 187 -3.40 23.77 24.22
CA ASP A 187 -4.66 23.64 24.98
C ASP A 187 -4.46 23.82 26.51
N GLY A 188 -3.78 24.89 26.90
CA GLY A 188 -3.43 25.21 28.27
C GLY A 188 -2.25 24.42 28.85
N ALA A 189 -1.67 23.49 28.15
CA ALA A 189 -0.50 22.74 28.59
C ALA A 189 0.78 23.60 28.56
N LYS A 190 1.75 23.26 29.41
CA LYS A 190 3.06 23.92 29.42
C LYS A 190 3.85 23.57 28.15
N LEU A 191 4.44 24.60 27.52
CA LEU A 191 5.28 24.42 26.35
C LEU A 191 6.47 23.49 26.63
N PRO A 192 6.61 22.35 25.93
CA PRO A 192 7.76 21.47 26.05
C PRO A 192 9.02 22.14 25.48
N LYS A 193 10.19 21.72 25.94
CA LYS A 193 11.46 22.11 25.33
C LYS A 193 11.56 21.61 23.89
N MET A 194 12.21 22.38 23.00
CA MET A 194 12.37 22.02 21.58
C MET A 194 13.01 20.65 21.40
N ASP A 195 13.98 20.26 22.24
CA ASP A 195 14.61 18.95 22.15
C ASP A 195 13.65 17.80 22.49
N ALA A 196 12.74 18.02 23.44
CA ALA A 196 11.68 17.06 23.74
C ALA A 196 10.71 16.90 22.56
N LEU A 197 10.36 17.99 21.87
CA LEU A 197 9.53 17.94 20.66
C LEU A 197 10.23 17.22 19.52
N LYS A 198 11.52 17.48 19.30
CA LYS A 198 12.33 16.77 18.31
C LYS A 198 12.42 15.27 18.61
N LYS A 199 12.63 14.90 19.87
CA LYS A 199 12.65 13.51 20.33
C LYS A 199 11.31 12.84 20.06
N ARG A 200 10.21 13.45 20.49
CA ARG A 200 8.85 12.94 20.28
C ARG A 200 8.53 12.76 18.78
N ARG A 201 8.89 13.74 17.95
CA ARG A 201 8.70 13.62 16.49
C ARG A 201 9.46 12.43 15.91
N ARG A 202 10.69 12.19 16.36
CA ARG A 202 11.49 11.02 15.92
C ARG A 202 10.82 9.72 16.34
N GLU A 203 10.43 9.59 17.60
CA GLU A 203 9.75 8.41 18.14
C GLU A 203 8.44 8.12 17.37
N LEU A 204 7.63 9.15 17.12
CA LEU A 204 6.39 9.02 16.33
C LEU A 204 6.68 8.62 14.88
N SER A 205 7.75 9.12 14.28
CA SER A 205 8.16 8.75 12.91
C SER A 205 8.61 7.29 12.83
N GLU A 206 9.33 6.80 13.83
CA GLU A 206 9.74 5.39 13.92
C GLU A 206 8.53 4.48 14.16
N LYS A 207 7.64 4.87 15.09
CA LYS A 207 6.37 4.17 15.33
C LYS A 207 5.53 4.09 14.06
N LYS A 208 5.40 5.19 13.32
CA LYS A 208 4.68 5.21 12.04
C LYS A 208 5.25 4.21 11.04
N LYS A 209 6.58 4.12 10.92
CA LYS A 209 7.23 3.17 10.00
C LYS A 209 6.92 1.72 10.36
N ALA A 210 7.01 1.39 11.65
CA ALA A 210 6.69 0.05 12.15
C ALA A 210 5.22 -0.30 11.90
N LEU A 211 4.30 0.58 12.31
CA LEU A 211 2.86 0.39 12.10
C LEU A 211 2.49 0.27 10.63
N TYR A 212 3.15 1.04 9.75
CA TYR A 212 2.88 0.97 8.32
C TYR A 212 3.28 -0.38 7.71
N ALA A 213 4.37 -0.99 8.17
CA ALA A 213 4.76 -2.33 7.75
C ALA A 213 3.73 -3.39 8.17
N GLU A 214 3.27 -3.32 9.44
CA GLU A 214 2.22 -4.22 9.95
C GLU A 214 0.87 -3.99 9.26
N TYR A 215 0.48 -2.74 9.04
CA TYR A 215 -0.72 -2.36 8.29
C TYR A 215 -0.73 -2.97 6.89
N ARG A 216 0.39 -2.88 6.16
CA ARG A 216 0.49 -3.46 4.82
C ARG A 216 0.32 -4.97 4.82
N LYS A 217 0.88 -5.64 5.82
CA LYS A 217 0.71 -7.09 6.00
C LYS A 217 -0.74 -7.42 6.32
N ALA A 218 -1.33 -6.77 7.33
CA ALA A 218 -2.72 -6.99 7.69
C ALA A 218 -3.69 -6.67 6.55
N GLN A 219 -3.39 -5.67 5.72
CA GLN A 219 -4.18 -5.36 4.51
C GLN A 219 -4.13 -6.49 3.48
N ALA A 220 -2.96 -7.12 3.30
CA ALA A 220 -2.83 -8.26 2.39
C ALA A 220 -3.59 -9.47 2.93
N ASP A 221 -3.40 -9.80 4.21
CA ASP A 221 -4.06 -10.91 4.90
C ASP A 221 -5.61 -10.75 4.86
N MET A 222 -6.10 -9.54 5.16
CA MET A 222 -7.53 -9.21 5.10
C MET A 222 -8.10 -9.38 3.69
N ARG A 223 -7.40 -8.87 2.67
CA ARG A 223 -7.87 -8.97 1.27
C ARG A 223 -7.94 -10.42 0.82
N GLU A 224 -6.96 -11.23 1.21
CA GLU A 224 -6.94 -12.65 0.88
C GLU A 224 -8.07 -13.39 1.57
N ALA A 225 -8.25 -13.22 2.88
CA ALA A 225 -9.34 -13.84 3.65
C ALA A 225 -10.73 -13.48 3.10
N VAL A 226 -10.96 -12.19 2.80
CA VAL A 226 -12.23 -11.70 2.22
C VAL A 226 -12.48 -12.28 0.83
N ALA A 227 -11.43 -12.40 -0.02
CA ALA A 227 -11.57 -12.99 -1.33
C ALA A 227 -11.89 -14.50 -1.24
N VAL A 228 -11.21 -15.22 -0.35
CA VAL A 228 -11.49 -16.64 -0.10
C VAL A 228 -12.93 -16.84 0.38
N LYS A 229 -13.35 -16.07 1.40
CA LYS A 229 -14.74 -16.11 1.91
C LYS A 229 -15.74 -15.82 0.79
N GLY A 230 -15.53 -14.75 0.01
CA GLY A 230 -16.39 -14.40 -1.11
C GLY A 230 -16.49 -15.50 -2.19
N ASN A 231 -15.39 -16.19 -2.47
CA ASN A 231 -15.37 -17.32 -3.40
C ASN A 231 -16.16 -18.52 -2.86
N ILE A 232 -16.03 -18.83 -1.57
CA ILE A 232 -16.80 -19.91 -0.93
C ILE A 232 -18.28 -19.54 -0.86
N ASP A 233 -18.63 -18.29 -0.52
CA ASP A 233 -20.01 -17.81 -0.52
C ASP A 233 -20.65 -17.92 -1.91
N PHE A 234 -19.92 -17.52 -2.96
CA PHE A 234 -20.38 -17.66 -4.34
C PHE A 234 -20.68 -19.12 -4.68
N LEU A 235 -19.78 -20.06 -4.33
CA LEU A 235 -19.99 -21.48 -4.58
C LEU A 235 -21.17 -22.06 -3.80
N ARG A 236 -21.39 -21.64 -2.56
CA ARG A 236 -22.51 -22.07 -1.73
C ARG A 236 -23.86 -21.56 -2.23
N CYS A 237 -23.88 -20.37 -2.81
CA CYS A 237 -25.09 -19.76 -3.37
C CYS A 237 -25.33 -20.14 -4.83
N TYR A 238 -24.38 -20.86 -5.49
CA TYR A 238 -24.57 -21.29 -6.87
C TYR A 238 -25.50 -22.51 -6.89
N PRO A 239 -26.71 -22.41 -7.47
CA PRO A 239 -27.62 -23.56 -7.50
C PRO A 239 -27.02 -24.65 -8.38
N GLU A 240 -26.74 -25.80 -7.79
CA GLU A 240 -26.48 -27.03 -8.54
C GLU A 240 -27.71 -27.28 -9.45
N GLY A 241 -27.55 -27.22 -10.76
CA GLY A 241 -28.62 -27.63 -11.68
C GLY A 241 -28.98 -26.69 -12.81
N ARG A 242 -28.14 -25.69 -13.17
CA ARG A 242 -28.36 -24.90 -14.40
C ARG A 242 -27.67 -25.42 -15.65
N GLU A 243 -26.86 -26.47 -15.55
CA GLU A 243 -26.12 -26.99 -16.70
C GLU A 243 -26.95 -27.91 -17.62
N ASP A 244 -28.07 -28.48 -17.16
CA ASP A 244 -28.80 -29.50 -17.94
C ASP A 244 -29.86 -28.93 -18.91
N LYS A 245 -30.12 -27.62 -18.94
CA LYS A 245 -31.12 -27.05 -19.85
C LYS A 245 -30.61 -26.47 -21.15
N ALA A 246 -29.30 -26.51 -21.37
CA ALA A 246 -28.70 -26.00 -22.61
C ALA A 246 -28.38 -27.08 -23.65
N GLN A 247 -28.59 -28.39 -23.34
CA GLN A 247 -28.37 -29.49 -24.26
C GLN A 247 -29.64 -30.09 -24.92
N GLU A 248 -30.81 -29.58 -24.58
CA GLU A 248 -32.09 -30.00 -25.19
C GLU A 248 -32.74 -28.95 -26.12
N ARG A 249 -31.94 -28.20 -26.88
CA ARG A 249 -32.49 -27.40 -28.01
C ARG A 249 -31.58 -27.46 -29.21
#